data_76c1ea81f9220779b0d7bf0ef6aa6c42
#
_entry.id   76c1ea81f9220779b0d7bf0ef6aa6c42
#
_cell.length_a   1.000
_cell.length_b   1.000
_cell.length_c   1.000
_cell.angle_alpha   90.00
_cell.angle_beta   90.00
_cell.angle_gamma   90.00
#
_symmetry.space_group_name_H-M   'P 1'
#
loop_
_entity.id
_entity.type
_entity.pdbx_description
1 polymer ?
#
loop_
_entity_poly.entity_id
_entity_poly.type
_entity_poly.pdbx_seq_one_letter_code
_entity_poly.pdbx_strand_id
1 'polypeptide(L)'
;MANIEELFGSSVFNDAVMQKRLPKDIYKALHKTITDGTPLDPQVANVVANAMKDWAVERGVTHYTHWFQPLTGITAEKHDSFISPKDGGKIILEFSGKELVRGEPDASSFPSGGLRSTFEARGYTAWDPTSYAFIKDGVLCIPTAFCSYGGEALDQKTPLLRSMEALSTQAVRVLKLFGRDATRVTSTVGPEQEYFLVDKALYDQRKDLIFTGRTLFGNKPPKGQELEDHYFGSIKPRVQAFMTDLNEELWKLGILAKTEHNEVAPAQHELAPIFSITSVATDHNQLTMEMMKKIAQRHGLVCLLHEKPFAGVNGSGKHNNWSMSTNTGYNLLDPGDDPATSAQFMLILTAVIKAVDEYADLLRISVASAGNDHRLGANEAPPAIISMFLGDELSAIVNAFEEEKEYCASEKHDLEIGVSVLPKFPKDNLSLIHISEPTRRRG
;
A
#
# COMPACT_ATOMS: atom_id res chain seq x y z
N MET A 1 -23.04 15.25 8.70
CA MET A 1 -21.91 14.32 8.55
C MET A 1 -22.51 12.95 8.27
N ALA A 2 -22.02 12.25 7.25
CA ALA A 2 -22.42 10.88 7.02
C ALA A 2 -22.00 10.01 8.22
N ASN A 3 -22.79 8.98 8.55
CA ASN A 3 -22.39 7.99 9.54
C ASN A 3 -21.16 7.24 9.00
N ILE A 4 -20.02 7.37 9.66
CA ILE A 4 -18.76 6.78 9.20
C ILE A 4 -18.86 5.26 9.08
N GLU A 5 -19.59 4.60 9.97
CA GLU A 5 -19.80 3.14 9.93
C GLU A 5 -20.57 2.70 8.68
N GLU A 6 -21.52 3.49 8.21
CA GLU A 6 -22.26 3.24 6.97
C GLU A 6 -21.48 3.65 5.73
N LEU A 7 -20.62 4.65 5.85
CA LEU A 7 -19.80 5.16 4.77
C LEU A 7 -18.65 4.20 4.43
N PHE A 8 -18.02 3.61 5.44
CA PHE A 8 -16.85 2.78 5.27
C PHE A 8 -17.13 1.55 4.39
N GLY A 9 -16.36 1.42 3.30
CA GLY A 9 -16.51 0.33 2.34
C GLY A 9 -17.82 0.35 1.53
N SER A 10 -18.58 1.47 1.53
CA SER A 10 -19.84 1.57 0.79
C SER A 10 -19.69 1.39 -0.72
N SER A 11 -18.50 1.69 -1.25
CA SER A 11 -18.14 1.50 -2.66
C SER A 11 -17.31 0.23 -2.91
N VAL A 12 -17.27 -0.73 -1.97
CA VAL A 12 -16.45 -1.94 -2.05
C VAL A 12 -17.34 -3.19 -2.03
N PHE A 13 -17.06 -4.13 -2.93
CA PHE A 13 -17.65 -5.47 -2.90
C PHE A 13 -16.91 -6.32 -1.85
N ASN A 14 -17.04 -5.91 -0.59
CA ASN A 14 -16.34 -6.46 0.56
C ASN A 14 -16.98 -7.75 1.10
N ASP A 15 -16.39 -8.30 2.13
CA ASP A 15 -16.82 -9.54 2.75
C ASP A 15 -18.30 -9.51 3.21
N ALA A 16 -18.75 -8.40 3.82
CA ALA A 16 -20.13 -8.23 4.26
C ALA A 16 -21.12 -8.21 3.08
N VAL A 17 -20.73 -7.61 1.94
CA VAL A 17 -21.51 -7.63 0.71
C VAL A 17 -21.53 -9.04 0.11
N MET A 18 -20.40 -9.72 0.09
CA MET A 18 -20.31 -11.10 -0.41
C MET A 18 -21.16 -12.07 0.42
N GLN A 19 -21.09 -12.00 1.75
CA GLN A 19 -21.92 -12.83 2.64
C GLN A 19 -23.42 -12.64 2.40
N LYS A 20 -23.84 -11.42 2.09
CA LYS A 20 -25.25 -11.08 1.85
C LYS A 20 -25.74 -11.53 0.46
N ARG A 21 -24.86 -11.55 -0.54
CA ARG A 21 -25.23 -11.73 -1.96
C ARG A 21 -24.91 -13.09 -2.54
N LEU A 22 -23.94 -13.79 -1.97
CA LEU A 22 -23.54 -15.09 -2.46
C LEU A 22 -24.27 -16.23 -1.72
N PRO A 23 -24.61 -17.33 -2.41
CA PRO A 23 -24.95 -18.58 -1.75
C PRO A 23 -23.86 -18.99 -0.74
N LYS A 24 -24.27 -19.59 0.38
CA LYS A 24 -23.35 -19.90 1.50
C LYS A 24 -22.18 -20.81 1.10
N ASP A 25 -22.40 -21.75 0.22
CA ASP A 25 -21.38 -22.66 -0.32
C ASP A 25 -20.37 -21.93 -1.23
N ILE A 26 -20.87 -21.05 -2.10
CA ILE A 26 -20.04 -20.19 -2.98
C ILE A 26 -19.19 -19.23 -2.15
N TYR A 27 -19.80 -18.56 -1.16
CA TYR A 27 -19.07 -17.68 -0.25
C TYR A 27 -17.95 -18.44 0.47
N LYS A 28 -18.24 -19.62 1.03
CA LYS A 28 -17.22 -20.43 1.71
C LYS A 28 -16.08 -20.88 0.77
N ALA A 29 -16.40 -21.26 -0.47
CA ALA A 29 -15.41 -21.66 -1.46
C ALA A 29 -14.50 -20.48 -1.84
N LEU A 30 -15.08 -19.30 -2.11
CA LEU A 30 -14.32 -18.09 -2.40
C LEU A 30 -13.46 -17.67 -1.19
N HIS A 31 -14.03 -17.67 0.00
CA HIS A 31 -13.29 -17.32 1.23
C HIS A 31 -12.09 -18.25 1.46
N LYS A 32 -12.24 -19.55 1.18
CA LYS A 32 -11.14 -20.50 1.25
C LYS A 32 -10.04 -20.20 0.22
N THR A 33 -10.40 -19.77 -1.01
CA THR A 33 -9.43 -19.30 -1.99
C THR A 33 -8.64 -18.09 -1.45
N ILE A 34 -9.33 -17.12 -0.84
CA ILE A 34 -8.74 -15.91 -0.30
C ILE A 34 -7.81 -16.21 0.89
N THR A 35 -8.25 -17.03 1.84
CA THR A 35 -7.52 -17.28 3.09
C THR A 35 -6.40 -18.33 2.95
N ASP A 36 -6.68 -19.40 2.21
CA ASP A 36 -5.79 -20.57 2.13
C ASP A 36 -4.97 -20.63 0.84
N GLY A 37 -5.27 -19.75 -0.14
CA GLY A 37 -4.61 -19.74 -1.44
C GLY A 37 -4.98 -20.94 -2.33
N THR A 38 -6.15 -21.56 -2.11
CA THR A 38 -6.60 -22.67 -2.96
C THR A 38 -7.03 -22.15 -4.34
N PRO A 39 -6.82 -22.89 -5.44
CA PRO A 39 -7.25 -22.47 -6.77
C PRO A 39 -8.75 -22.14 -6.83
N LEU A 40 -9.09 -21.10 -7.57
CA LEU A 40 -10.48 -20.69 -7.77
C LEU A 40 -11.22 -21.66 -8.68
N ASP A 41 -12.40 -22.13 -8.24
CA ASP A 41 -13.30 -22.92 -9.08
C ASP A 41 -14.00 -22.01 -10.11
N PRO A 42 -13.98 -22.35 -11.41
CA PRO A 42 -14.68 -21.59 -12.45
C PRO A 42 -16.19 -21.41 -12.21
N GLN A 43 -16.85 -22.36 -11.57
CA GLN A 43 -18.29 -22.24 -11.23
C GLN A 43 -18.50 -21.19 -10.15
N VAL A 44 -17.61 -21.13 -9.16
CA VAL A 44 -17.61 -20.06 -8.14
C VAL A 44 -17.45 -18.71 -8.80
N ALA A 45 -16.52 -18.57 -9.76
CA ALA A 45 -16.29 -17.32 -10.47
C ALA A 45 -17.53 -16.81 -11.21
N ASN A 46 -18.33 -17.69 -11.83
CA ASN A 46 -19.56 -17.29 -12.53
C ASN A 46 -20.60 -16.69 -11.57
N VAL A 47 -20.80 -17.30 -10.41
CA VAL A 47 -21.77 -16.81 -9.44
C VAL A 47 -21.29 -15.49 -8.83
N VAL A 48 -20.00 -15.37 -8.55
CA VAL A 48 -19.40 -14.13 -8.02
C VAL A 48 -19.51 -13.00 -9.05
N ALA A 49 -19.19 -13.25 -10.32
CA ALA A 49 -19.29 -12.26 -11.39
C ALA A 49 -20.70 -11.69 -11.49
N ASN A 50 -21.73 -12.56 -11.52
CA ASN A 50 -23.10 -12.11 -11.60
C ASN A 50 -23.52 -11.28 -10.37
N ALA A 51 -23.17 -11.73 -9.16
CA ALA A 51 -23.46 -11.00 -7.93
C ALA A 51 -22.75 -9.64 -7.88
N MET A 52 -21.52 -9.57 -8.39
CA MET A 52 -20.72 -8.35 -8.48
C MET A 52 -21.33 -7.36 -9.48
N LYS A 53 -21.76 -7.85 -10.65
CA LYS A 53 -22.47 -7.04 -11.65
C LYS A 53 -23.79 -6.50 -11.09
N ASP A 54 -24.63 -7.34 -10.47
CA ASP A 54 -25.90 -6.89 -9.92
C ASP A 54 -25.71 -5.84 -8.82
N TRP A 55 -24.72 -6.03 -7.97
CA TRP A 55 -24.33 -5.04 -6.96
C TRP A 55 -23.89 -3.72 -7.56
N ALA A 56 -23.13 -3.74 -8.65
CA ALA A 56 -22.66 -2.55 -9.34
C ALA A 56 -23.78 -1.84 -10.08
N VAL A 57 -24.63 -2.57 -10.83
CA VAL A 57 -25.78 -2.03 -11.58
C VAL A 57 -26.79 -1.36 -10.67
N GLU A 58 -27.10 -1.92 -9.49
CA GLU A 58 -27.94 -1.29 -8.47
C GLU A 58 -27.42 0.09 -8.00
N ARG A 59 -26.13 0.36 -8.21
CA ARG A 59 -25.44 1.63 -7.90
C ARG A 59 -25.25 2.51 -9.13
N GLY A 60 -25.94 2.20 -10.23
CA GLY A 60 -25.90 2.97 -11.47
C GLY A 60 -24.67 2.73 -12.33
N VAL A 61 -23.87 1.72 -12.03
CA VAL A 61 -22.66 1.37 -12.80
C VAL A 61 -23.05 0.60 -14.06
N THR A 62 -22.48 0.97 -15.20
CA THR A 62 -22.77 0.35 -16.51
C THR A 62 -21.56 -0.35 -17.12
N HIS A 63 -20.37 -0.08 -16.60
CA HIS A 63 -19.09 -0.57 -17.10
C HIS A 63 -18.26 -1.18 -15.99
N TYR A 64 -17.37 -2.10 -16.39
CA TYR A 64 -16.33 -2.64 -15.53
C TYR A 64 -14.95 -2.47 -16.17
N THR A 65 -13.90 -2.60 -15.37
CA THR A 65 -12.51 -2.63 -15.83
C THR A 65 -11.70 -3.62 -15.03
N HIS A 66 -10.79 -4.31 -15.70
CA HIS A 66 -9.68 -4.98 -15.03
C HIS A 66 -8.64 -3.92 -14.65
N TRP A 67 -8.66 -3.59 -13.38
CA TRP A 67 -7.81 -2.54 -12.80
C TRP A 67 -6.48 -3.14 -12.35
N PHE A 68 -5.36 -2.64 -12.89
CA PHE A 68 -4.03 -3.10 -12.53
C PHE A 68 -3.01 -1.95 -12.50
N GLN A 69 -1.81 -2.22 -12.00
CA GLN A 69 -0.75 -1.27 -11.77
C GLN A 69 0.41 -1.55 -12.73
N PRO A 70 0.46 -0.89 -13.90
CA PRO A 70 1.54 -1.07 -14.86
C PRO A 70 2.86 -0.50 -14.30
N LEU A 71 3.98 -0.87 -14.93
CA LEU A 71 5.33 -0.46 -14.53
C LEU A 71 5.56 1.07 -14.55
N THR A 72 4.66 1.82 -15.18
CA THR A 72 4.70 3.29 -15.22
C THR A 72 4.27 3.97 -13.91
N GLY A 73 3.69 3.23 -12.96
CA GLY A 73 3.17 3.76 -11.71
C GLY A 73 1.85 4.54 -11.84
N ILE A 74 1.12 4.32 -12.93
CA ILE A 74 -0.24 4.83 -13.18
C ILE A 74 -1.15 3.62 -13.29
N THR A 75 -2.35 3.69 -12.68
CA THR A 75 -3.33 2.61 -12.80
C THR A 75 -3.82 2.48 -14.24
N ALA A 76 -4.01 1.25 -14.72
CA ALA A 76 -4.50 0.98 -16.06
C ALA A 76 -5.97 0.54 -16.01
N GLU A 77 -6.76 1.08 -16.92
CA GLU A 77 -8.19 0.83 -17.02
C GLU A 77 -8.60 0.71 -18.51
N LYS A 78 -9.35 -0.33 -18.80
CA LYS A 78 -10.04 -0.49 -20.09
C LYS A 78 -11.50 -0.80 -19.79
N HIS A 79 -12.38 0.17 -20.01
CA HIS A 79 -13.78 0.07 -19.63
C HIS A 79 -14.56 -0.74 -20.65
N ASP A 80 -15.13 -1.87 -20.24
CA ASP A 80 -16.05 -2.68 -21.01
C ASP A 80 -17.46 -2.58 -20.39
N SER A 81 -18.50 -2.46 -21.22
CA SER A 81 -19.87 -2.39 -20.71
C SER A 81 -20.43 -3.78 -20.42
N PHE A 82 -21.39 -3.85 -19.49
CA PHE A 82 -22.14 -5.11 -19.25
C PHE A 82 -23.16 -5.46 -20.34
N ILE A 83 -23.24 -4.67 -21.43
CA ILE A 83 -24.24 -4.83 -22.46
C ILE A 83 -23.91 -6.03 -23.35
N SER A 84 -24.88 -6.96 -23.47
CA SER A 84 -24.87 -8.04 -24.43
C SER A 84 -26.11 -7.99 -25.33
N PRO A 85 -25.99 -8.28 -26.65
CA PRO A 85 -27.12 -8.28 -27.54
C PRO A 85 -28.04 -9.47 -27.24
N LYS A 86 -29.36 -9.24 -27.41
CA LYS A 86 -30.42 -10.26 -27.31
C LYS A 86 -31.31 -10.19 -28.55
N ASP A 87 -31.95 -11.29 -28.88
CA ASP A 87 -32.87 -11.37 -30.02
C ASP A 87 -33.94 -10.27 -30.00
N GLY A 88 -34.31 -9.81 -31.19
CA GLY A 88 -35.31 -8.77 -31.35
C GLY A 88 -34.85 -7.35 -31.08
N GLY A 89 -33.54 -7.08 -31.17
CA GLY A 89 -32.96 -5.76 -30.97
C GLY A 89 -32.93 -5.29 -29.51
N LYS A 90 -33.12 -6.22 -28.58
CA LYS A 90 -33.02 -5.99 -27.15
C LYS A 90 -31.58 -6.19 -26.64
N ILE A 91 -31.32 -5.75 -25.44
CA ILE A 91 -30.07 -5.99 -24.72
C ILE A 91 -30.34 -6.67 -23.38
N ILE A 92 -29.35 -7.35 -22.88
CA ILE A 92 -29.26 -7.80 -21.48
C ILE A 92 -27.96 -7.26 -20.85
N LEU A 93 -27.91 -7.25 -19.53
CA LEU A 93 -26.68 -6.95 -18.80
C LEU A 93 -26.09 -8.26 -18.31
N GLU A 94 -24.92 -8.60 -18.82
CA GLU A 94 -24.19 -9.84 -18.51
C GLU A 94 -22.79 -9.53 -18.01
N PHE A 95 -22.30 -10.40 -17.14
CA PHE A 95 -20.90 -10.45 -16.73
C PHE A 95 -20.60 -11.87 -16.28
N SER A 96 -19.81 -12.57 -17.07
CA SER A 96 -19.49 -13.98 -16.85
C SER A 96 -18.26 -14.16 -15.97
N GLY A 97 -18.13 -15.35 -15.35
CA GLY A 97 -16.92 -15.71 -14.63
C GLY A 97 -15.67 -15.73 -15.51
N LYS A 98 -15.81 -15.99 -16.81
CA LYS A 98 -14.70 -15.89 -17.77
C LYS A 98 -14.20 -14.45 -17.87
N GLU A 99 -15.12 -13.50 -17.98
CA GLU A 99 -14.80 -12.05 -18.04
C GLU A 99 -14.27 -11.53 -16.70
N LEU A 100 -14.75 -12.05 -15.57
CA LEU A 100 -14.21 -11.72 -14.25
C LEU A 100 -12.77 -12.22 -14.12
N VAL A 101 -12.52 -13.48 -14.43
CA VAL A 101 -11.25 -14.15 -14.16
C VAL A 101 -10.14 -13.66 -15.07
N ARG A 102 -10.45 -13.36 -16.34
CA ARG A 102 -9.45 -13.08 -17.37
C ARG A 102 -9.88 -12.02 -18.35
N GLY A 103 -9.02 -11.03 -18.59
CA GLY A 103 -9.03 -10.15 -19.74
C GLY A 103 -7.85 -10.43 -20.68
N GLU A 104 -7.97 -10.01 -21.93
CA GLU A 104 -6.94 -10.21 -22.97
C GLU A 104 -6.61 -8.85 -23.64
N PRO A 105 -6.04 -7.88 -22.90
CA PRO A 105 -5.65 -6.61 -23.50
C PRO A 105 -4.45 -6.78 -24.45
N ASP A 106 -4.32 -5.87 -25.41
CA ASP A 106 -3.15 -5.80 -26.28
C ASP A 106 -1.92 -5.38 -25.48
N ALA A 107 -0.86 -6.18 -25.53
CA ALA A 107 0.42 -5.95 -24.89
C ALA A 107 1.55 -5.65 -25.91
N SER A 108 1.25 -5.38 -27.17
CA SER A 108 2.23 -5.16 -28.24
C SER A 108 3.14 -3.94 -27.97
N SER A 109 2.67 -2.95 -27.25
CA SER A 109 3.44 -1.75 -26.83
C SER A 109 4.36 -1.98 -25.63
N PHE A 110 4.28 -3.12 -24.95
CA PHE A 110 5.21 -3.47 -23.89
C PHE A 110 6.53 -4.00 -24.46
N PRO A 111 7.66 -3.79 -23.78
CA PRO A 111 8.98 -4.24 -24.27
C PRO A 111 9.04 -5.72 -24.59
N SER A 112 8.31 -6.57 -23.88
CA SER A 112 8.21 -8.02 -24.12
C SER A 112 7.30 -8.41 -25.30
N GLY A 113 6.49 -7.48 -25.81
CA GLY A 113 5.52 -7.72 -26.89
C GLY A 113 6.03 -7.38 -28.30
N GLY A 114 7.01 -6.50 -28.43
CA GLY A 114 7.32 -5.76 -29.65
C GLY A 114 7.84 -6.54 -30.88
N LEU A 115 8.23 -7.80 -30.74
CA LEU A 115 8.73 -8.64 -31.84
C LEU A 115 7.93 -9.95 -32.00
N ARG A 116 6.75 -10.03 -31.41
CA ARG A 116 5.94 -11.26 -31.38
C ARG A 116 4.84 -11.25 -32.46
N SER A 117 4.38 -12.43 -32.82
CA SER A 117 3.18 -12.56 -33.64
C SER A 117 1.96 -12.00 -32.92
N THR A 118 0.91 -11.64 -33.68
CA THR A 118 -0.28 -10.93 -33.16
C THR A 118 -0.92 -11.61 -31.92
N PHE A 119 -0.95 -12.95 -31.88
CA PHE A 119 -1.50 -13.66 -30.73
C PHE A 119 -0.55 -13.67 -29.53
N GLU A 120 0.77 -13.67 -29.75
CA GLU A 120 1.78 -13.58 -28.68
C GLU A 120 1.91 -12.16 -28.09
N ALA A 121 1.43 -11.16 -28.83
CA ALA A 121 1.39 -9.78 -28.36
C ALA A 121 0.28 -9.53 -27.34
N ARG A 122 -0.58 -10.53 -27.04
CA ARG A 122 -1.61 -10.43 -26.03
C ARG A 122 -0.99 -10.45 -24.62
N GLY A 123 -1.54 -9.60 -23.75
CA GLY A 123 -1.39 -9.73 -22.31
C GLY A 123 -2.62 -10.38 -21.70
N TYR A 124 -2.47 -10.85 -20.48
CA TYR A 124 -3.55 -11.45 -19.71
C TYR A 124 -3.66 -10.76 -18.37
N THR A 125 -4.85 -10.23 -18.09
CA THR A 125 -5.21 -9.84 -16.73
C THR A 125 -5.80 -11.06 -16.02
N ALA A 126 -5.40 -11.28 -14.78
CA ALA A 126 -5.92 -12.34 -13.93
C ALA A 126 -6.52 -11.73 -12.66
N TRP A 127 -7.79 -12.02 -12.41
CA TRP A 127 -8.45 -11.55 -11.19
C TRP A 127 -7.70 -11.96 -9.94
N ASP A 128 -7.45 -10.98 -9.07
CA ASP A 128 -6.92 -11.22 -7.73
C ASP A 128 -8.07 -11.21 -6.71
N PRO A 129 -8.55 -12.38 -6.26
CA PRO A 129 -9.64 -12.45 -5.30
C PRO A 129 -9.25 -11.99 -3.89
N THR A 130 -7.96 -11.79 -3.62
CA THR A 130 -7.48 -11.29 -2.31
C THR A 130 -7.65 -9.78 -2.15
N SER A 131 -7.89 -9.06 -3.24
CA SER A 131 -8.25 -7.63 -3.26
C SER A 131 -9.71 -7.46 -3.68
N TYR A 132 -10.47 -6.71 -2.90
CA TYR A 132 -11.89 -6.49 -3.21
C TYR A 132 -12.08 -5.60 -4.43
N ALA A 133 -13.07 -5.97 -5.28
CA ALA A 133 -13.56 -5.08 -6.32
C ALA A 133 -14.25 -3.85 -5.72
N PHE A 134 -14.17 -2.72 -6.39
CA PHE A 134 -14.69 -1.45 -5.89
C PHE A 134 -15.28 -0.60 -7.02
N ILE A 135 -16.14 0.34 -6.66
CA ILE A 135 -16.70 1.33 -7.60
C ILE A 135 -15.92 2.64 -7.44
N LYS A 136 -15.33 3.08 -8.54
CA LYS A 136 -14.64 4.37 -8.66
C LYS A 136 -15.09 5.06 -9.94
N ASP A 137 -15.40 6.34 -9.88
CA ASP A 137 -15.82 7.15 -11.04
C ASP A 137 -16.98 6.53 -11.86
N GLY A 138 -17.90 5.82 -11.20
CA GLY A 138 -19.02 5.15 -11.86
C GLY A 138 -18.68 3.88 -12.63
N VAL A 139 -17.51 3.30 -12.39
CA VAL A 139 -17.02 2.06 -13.00
C VAL A 139 -16.73 1.02 -11.95
N LEU A 140 -17.06 -0.25 -12.20
CA LEU A 140 -16.65 -1.38 -11.38
C LEU A 140 -15.17 -1.71 -11.69
N CYS A 141 -14.29 -1.44 -10.75
CA CYS A 141 -12.86 -1.75 -10.83
C CYS A 141 -12.59 -3.12 -10.19
N ILE A 142 -11.99 -4.02 -10.94
CA ILE A 142 -11.67 -5.39 -10.51
C ILE A 142 -10.16 -5.50 -10.41
N PRO A 143 -9.58 -5.62 -9.21
CA PRO A 143 -8.14 -5.76 -9.03
C PRO A 143 -7.61 -7.01 -9.74
N THR A 144 -6.58 -6.84 -10.56
CA THR A 144 -5.97 -7.92 -11.35
C THR A 144 -4.45 -7.84 -11.34
N ALA A 145 -3.82 -8.97 -11.59
CA ALA A 145 -2.43 -9.06 -12.03
C ALA A 145 -2.39 -9.05 -13.56
N PHE A 146 -1.29 -8.59 -14.15
CA PHE A 146 -1.12 -8.52 -15.60
C PHE A 146 0.20 -9.17 -16.03
N CYS A 147 0.10 -10.12 -16.96
CA CYS A 147 1.24 -10.84 -17.50
C CYS A 147 1.20 -10.96 -19.02
N SER A 148 2.35 -11.24 -19.63
CA SER A 148 2.50 -11.50 -21.06
C SER A 148 1.99 -12.88 -21.44
N TYR A 149 1.94 -13.16 -22.74
CA TYR A 149 1.66 -14.49 -23.31
C TYR A 149 2.62 -15.56 -22.75
N GLY A 150 3.88 -15.23 -22.52
CA GLY A 150 4.87 -16.12 -21.94
C GLY A 150 4.83 -16.21 -20.41
N GLY A 151 3.95 -15.47 -19.75
CA GLY A 151 3.82 -15.44 -18.29
C GLY A 151 4.75 -14.48 -17.56
N GLU A 152 5.49 -13.64 -18.29
CA GLU A 152 6.30 -12.59 -17.67
C GLU A 152 5.41 -11.51 -17.07
N ALA A 153 5.80 -10.98 -15.91
CA ALA A 153 5.10 -9.88 -15.27
C ALA A 153 5.16 -8.60 -16.11
N LEU A 154 4.01 -8.00 -16.38
CA LEU A 154 3.87 -6.71 -17.07
C LEU A 154 3.35 -5.62 -16.12
N ASP A 155 3.18 -5.94 -14.85
CA ASP A 155 2.75 -5.04 -13.79
C ASP A 155 3.66 -5.13 -12.56
N GLN A 156 3.36 -4.32 -11.55
CA GLN A 156 4.08 -4.33 -10.27
C GLN A 156 3.49 -5.35 -9.28
N LYS A 157 2.23 -5.75 -9.45
CA LYS A 157 1.53 -6.62 -8.50
C LYS A 157 1.94 -8.09 -8.64
N THR A 158 2.18 -8.58 -9.85
CA THR A 158 2.58 -9.97 -10.09
C THR A 158 3.87 -10.36 -9.34
N PRO A 159 4.97 -9.58 -9.40
CA PRO A 159 6.16 -9.85 -8.59
C PRO A 159 5.88 -9.83 -7.09
N LEU A 160 5.06 -8.89 -6.61
CA LEU A 160 4.66 -8.79 -5.21
C LEU A 160 3.92 -10.07 -4.75
N LEU A 161 2.90 -10.51 -5.47
CA LEU A 161 2.14 -11.71 -5.13
C LEU A 161 3.03 -12.96 -5.13
N ARG A 162 3.94 -13.08 -6.11
CA ARG A 162 4.93 -14.18 -6.15
C ARG A 162 5.86 -14.16 -4.95
N SER A 163 6.33 -12.99 -4.53
CA SER A 163 7.20 -12.84 -3.37
C SER A 163 6.46 -13.20 -2.07
N MET A 164 5.20 -12.80 -1.93
CA MET A 164 4.35 -13.15 -0.78
C MET A 164 4.13 -14.66 -0.68
N GLU A 165 3.92 -15.34 -1.80
CA GLU A 165 3.75 -16.80 -1.83
C GLU A 165 5.05 -17.53 -1.46
N ALA A 166 6.18 -17.08 -2.00
CA ALA A 166 7.50 -17.64 -1.66
C ALA A 166 7.83 -17.43 -0.17
N LEU A 167 7.57 -16.23 0.36
CA LEU A 167 7.73 -15.90 1.77
C LEU A 167 6.87 -16.82 2.65
N SER A 168 5.57 -16.94 2.32
CA SER A 168 4.64 -17.80 3.06
C SER A 168 5.14 -19.24 3.15
N THR A 169 5.56 -19.80 2.02
CA THR A 169 6.06 -21.18 1.96
C THR A 169 7.25 -21.40 2.90
N GLN A 170 8.21 -20.49 2.91
CA GLN A 170 9.40 -20.64 3.77
C GLN A 170 9.09 -20.32 5.24
N ALA A 171 8.28 -19.31 5.52
CA ALA A 171 7.92 -18.96 6.88
C ALA A 171 7.10 -20.07 7.55
N VAL A 172 6.13 -20.69 6.86
CA VAL A 172 5.39 -21.86 7.37
C VAL A 172 6.32 -23.03 7.67
N ARG A 173 7.32 -23.28 6.80
CA ARG A 173 8.32 -24.32 7.03
C ARG A 173 9.12 -24.07 8.31
N VAL A 174 9.53 -22.82 8.55
CA VAL A 174 10.25 -22.44 9.78
C VAL A 174 9.36 -22.59 11.01
N LEU A 175 8.12 -22.07 10.96
CA LEU A 175 7.18 -22.12 12.08
C LEU A 175 6.88 -23.54 12.56
N LYS A 176 6.83 -24.51 11.63
CA LYS A 176 6.66 -25.94 11.98
C LYS A 176 7.79 -26.46 12.87
N LEU A 177 9.02 -25.97 12.73
CA LEU A 177 10.15 -26.35 13.59
C LEU A 177 9.96 -25.88 15.04
N PHE A 178 9.16 -24.85 15.23
CA PHE A 178 8.76 -24.33 16.55
C PHE A 178 7.43 -24.89 17.05
N GLY A 179 6.88 -25.92 16.37
CA GLY A 179 5.63 -26.55 16.76
C GLY A 179 4.38 -25.68 16.55
N ARG A 180 4.47 -24.65 15.72
CA ARG A 180 3.32 -23.77 15.40
C ARG A 180 2.56 -24.31 14.20
N ASP A 181 1.26 -24.48 14.38
CA ASP A 181 0.34 -24.91 13.32
C ASP A 181 -0.18 -23.69 12.55
N ALA A 182 0.52 -23.35 11.47
CA ALA A 182 0.14 -22.30 10.55
C ALA A 182 0.14 -22.85 9.12
N THR A 183 -0.90 -22.51 8.36
CA THR A 183 -1.04 -22.92 6.95
C THR A 183 -0.59 -21.83 5.99
N ARG A 184 -0.58 -20.57 6.44
CA ARG A 184 -0.16 -19.41 5.65
C ARG A 184 0.48 -18.35 6.53
N VAL A 185 1.47 -17.66 5.98
CA VAL A 185 2.02 -16.40 6.51
C VAL A 185 1.85 -15.32 5.47
N THR A 186 1.39 -14.16 5.91
CA THR A 186 1.14 -13.02 5.03
C THR A 186 1.93 -11.82 5.53
N SER A 187 2.60 -11.12 4.62
CA SER A 187 3.18 -9.82 4.94
C SER A 187 2.11 -8.75 5.02
N THR A 188 2.29 -7.82 5.95
CA THR A 188 1.43 -6.65 6.15
C THR A 188 2.26 -5.38 6.06
N VAL A 189 1.65 -4.28 5.60
CA VAL A 189 2.31 -2.98 5.53
C VAL A 189 1.31 -1.85 5.74
N GLY A 190 1.75 -0.80 6.44
CA GLY A 190 1.09 0.49 6.53
C GLY A 190 1.98 1.54 5.87
N PRO A 191 1.76 1.88 4.60
CA PRO A 191 2.55 2.88 3.90
C PRO A 191 2.07 4.28 4.26
N GLU A 192 2.91 5.08 4.89
CA GLU A 192 2.67 6.49 5.13
C GLU A 192 2.89 7.27 3.82
N GLN A 193 2.07 8.28 3.56
CA GLN A 193 2.17 9.08 2.35
C GLN A 193 2.34 10.55 2.70
N GLU A 194 3.54 11.05 2.53
CA GLU A 194 3.83 12.48 2.56
C GLU A 194 3.53 13.12 1.20
N TYR A 195 3.09 14.38 1.20
CA TYR A 195 2.72 15.12 0.00
C TYR A 195 2.76 16.62 0.23
N PHE A 196 2.85 17.40 -0.85
CA PHE A 196 2.72 18.86 -0.80
C PHE A 196 1.41 19.32 -1.40
N LEU A 197 0.82 20.35 -0.82
CA LEU A 197 -0.33 21.05 -1.39
C LEU A 197 0.08 22.47 -1.79
N VAL A 198 -0.18 22.84 -3.04
CA VAL A 198 0.07 24.17 -3.57
C VAL A 198 -1.20 24.77 -4.13
N ASP A 199 -1.30 26.10 -4.12
CA ASP A 199 -2.41 26.81 -4.73
C ASP A 199 -2.45 26.56 -6.24
N LYS A 200 -3.62 26.16 -6.77
CA LYS A 200 -3.77 25.83 -8.18
C LYS A 200 -3.49 27.02 -9.10
N ALA A 201 -3.91 28.21 -8.72
CA ALA A 201 -3.71 29.41 -9.54
C ALA A 201 -2.21 29.78 -9.67
N LEU A 202 -1.41 29.49 -8.63
CA LEU A 202 0.05 29.64 -8.67
C LEU A 202 0.72 28.50 -9.44
N TYR A 203 0.26 27.26 -9.26
CA TYR A 203 0.75 26.10 -9.99
C TYR A 203 0.58 26.25 -11.50
N ASP A 204 -0.56 26.71 -11.96
CA ASP A 204 -0.89 26.88 -13.39
C ASP A 204 0.05 27.88 -14.10
N GLN A 205 0.75 28.73 -13.35
CA GLN A 205 1.74 29.68 -13.86
C GLN A 205 3.19 29.10 -13.88
N ARG A 206 3.40 27.91 -13.33
CA ARG A 206 4.71 27.30 -13.14
C ARG A 206 4.90 26.08 -14.03
N LYS A 207 5.44 26.31 -15.23
CA LYS A 207 5.72 25.22 -16.20
C LYS A 207 6.67 24.15 -15.68
N ASP A 208 7.63 24.51 -14.82
CA ASP A 208 8.53 23.58 -14.18
C ASP A 208 7.76 22.60 -13.27
N LEU A 209 6.86 23.06 -12.42
CA LEU A 209 6.01 22.19 -11.61
C LEU A 209 5.09 21.30 -12.47
N ILE A 210 4.51 21.85 -13.55
CA ILE A 210 3.60 21.12 -14.44
C ILE A 210 4.33 19.99 -15.16
N PHE A 211 5.51 20.27 -15.75
CA PHE A 211 6.21 19.29 -16.59
C PHE A 211 7.16 18.38 -15.84
N THR A 212 7.72 18.82 -14.72
CA THR A 212 8.73 18.05 -13.99
C THR A 212 8.30 17.63 -12.59
N GLY A 213 7.19 18.15 -12.08
CA GLY A 213 6.72 17.89 -10.70
C GLY A 213 7.52 18.62 -9.62
N ARG A 214 8.56 19.38 -10.00
CA ARG A 214 9.43 20.14 -9.07
C ARG A 214 9.80 21.50 -9.63
N THR A 215 10.20 22.42 -8.74
CA THR A 215 10.77 23.69 -9.14
C THR A 215 12.18 23.51 -9.70
N LEU A 216 12.49 24.11 -10.83
CA LEU A 216 13.83 24.16 -11.43
C LEU A 216 14.58 25.45 -11.05
N PHE A 217 13.84 26.49 -10.74
CA PHE A 217 14.33 27.81 -10.34
C PHE A 217 13.34 28.48 -9.40
N GLY A 218 13.81 29.47 -8.65
CA GLY A 218 12.99 30.22 -7.70
C GLY A 218 13.81 30.66 -6.50
N ASN A 219 13.17 31.44 -5.63
CA ASN A 219 13.78 31.90 -4.38
C ASN A 219 13.27 31.03 -3.21
N LYS A 220 14.00 31.05 -2.09
CA LYS A 220 13.56 30.43 -0.85
C LYS A 220 12.27 31.10 -0.34
N PRO A 221 11.39 30.35 0.33
CA PRO A 221 10.24 30.96 0.99
C PRO A 221 10.72 31.89 2.11
N PRO A 222 9.92 32.92 2.48
CA PRO A 222 10.26 33.84 3.56
C PRO A 222 10.38 33.13 4.91
N LYS A 223 9.67 32.05 5.12
CA LYS A 223 9.75 31.17 6.27
C LYS A 223 10.17 29.78 5.82
N GLY A 224 11.18 29.19 6.45
CA GLY A 224 11.68 27.84 6.19
C GLY A 224 11.11 26.83 7.19
N GLN A 225 12.00 26.04 7.78
CA GLN A 225 11.67 24.95 8.70
C GLN A 225 12.17 25.27 10.14
N GLU A 226 12.27 26.53 10.47
CA GLU A 226 12.82 26.99 11.75
C GLU A 226 12.03 26.40 12.91
N LEU A 227 12.74 25.72 13.82
CA LEU A 227 12.19 25.05 15.00
C LEU A 227 11.07 24.04 14.69
N GLU A 228 10.95 23.60 13.45
CA GLU A 228 9.93 22.63 12.99
C GLU A 228 8.48 23.05 13.34
N ASP A 229 8.24 24.35 13.42
CA ASP A 229 6.97 24.89 13.90
C ASP A 229 5.79 24.58 12.97
N HIS A 230 6.03 24.30 11.70
CA HIS A 230 4.99 23.84 10.77
C HIS A 230 4.49 22.45 11.16
N TYR A 231 5.39 21.52 11.52
CA TYR A 231 5.05 20.16 11.94
C TYR A 231 4.10 20.16 13.15
N PHE A 232 4.40 20.97 14.16
CA PHE A 232 3.58 21.11 15.38
C PHE A 232 2.43 22.13 15.24
N GLY A 233 2.30 22.77 14.10
CA GLY A 233 1.28 23.79 13.83
C GLY A 233 -0.11 23.21 13.61
N SER A 234 -1.13 24.07 13.80
CA SER A 234 -2.51 23.70 13.43
C SER A 234 -2.69 23.60 11.92
N ILE A 235 -3.51 22.65 11.50
CA ILE A 235 -3.87 22.48 10.09
C ILE A 235 -4.71 23.69 9.64
N LYS A 236 -4.36 24.31 8.54
CA LYS A 236 -5.09 25.46 7.98
C LYS A 236 -6.48 25.04 7.51
N PRO A 237 -7.53 25.89 7.67
CA PRO A 237 -8.90 25.50 7.35
C PRO A 237 -9.12 24.96 5.93
N ARG A 238 -8.46 25.51 4.92
CA ARG A 238 -8.55 25.02 3.53
C ARG A 238 -7.92 23.64 3.36
N VAL A 239 -6.82 23.38 4.04
CA VAL A 239 -6.15 22.07 4.06
C VAL A 239 -6.99 21.07 4.82
N GLN A 240 -7.56 21.45 5.97
CA GLN A 240 -8.46 20.60 6.75
C GLN A 240 -9.71 20.19 5.92
N ALA A 241 -10.29 21.12 5.17
CA ALA A 241 -11.41 20.81 4.29
C ALA A 241 -11.03 19.79 3.20
N PHE A 242 -9.84 19.93 2.62
CA PHE A 242 -9.28 18.93 1.68
C PHE A 242 -9.08 17.57 2.35
N MET A 243 -8.47 17.52 3.53
CA MET A 243 -8.20 16.28 4.26
C MET A 243 -9.50 15.56 4.64
N THR A 244 -10.51 16.29 5.09
CA THR A 244 -11.84 15.74 5.41
C THR A 244 -12.49 15.10 4.19
N ASP A 245 -12.52 15.80 3.05
CA ASP A 245 -13.11 15.29 1.81
C ASP A 245 -12.32 14.08 1.27
N LEU A 246 -10.99 14.11 1.38
CA LEU A 246 -10.12 13.00 1.03
C LEU A 246 -10.42 11.75 1.88
N ASN A 247 -10.51 11.91 3.19
CA ASN A 247 -10.81 10.81 4.11
C ASN A 247 -12.16 10.16 3.80
N GLU A 248 -13.20 10.95 3.55
CA GLU A 248 -14.53 10.42 3.20
C GLU A 248 -14.48 9.57 1.92
N GLU A 249 -13.78 10.04 0.88
CA GLU A 249 -13.64 9.27 -0.37
C GLU A 249 -12.79 8.00 -0.18
N LEU A 250 -11.71 8.06 0.61
CA LEU A 250 -10.89 6.90 0.93
C LEU A 250 -11.67 5.86 1.77
N TRP A 251 -12.45 6.30 2.77
CA TRP A 251 -13.28 5.40 3.56
C TRP A 251 -14.36 4.71 2.73
N LYS A 252 -14.98 5.39 1.76
CA LYS A 252 -15.91 4.73 0.81
C LYS A 252 -15.23 3.59 0.05
N LEU A 253 -13.95 3.75 -0.28
CA LEU A 253 -13.11 2.74 -0.94
C LEU A 253 -12.53 1.69 0.02
N GLY A 254 -12.91 1.71 1.31
CA GLY A 254 -12.44 0.76 2.31
C GLY A 254 -11.00 0.99 2.77
N ILE A 255 -10.41 2.14 2.45
CA ILE A 255 -9.06 2.49 2.86
C ILE A 255 -9.09 3.05 4.27
N LEU A 256 -8.34 2.43 5.17
CA LEU A 256 -8.29 2.80 6.60
C LEU A 256 -7.37 4.02 6.83
N ALA A 257 -7.63 5.14 6.14
CA ALA A 257 -6.96 6.41 6.41
C ALA A 257 -7.29 6.85 7.85
N LYS A 258 -6.26 7.04 8.67
CA LYS A 258 -6.42 7.27 10.12
C LYS A 258 -5.79 8.55 10.60
N THR A 259 -4.55 8.81 10.22
CA THR A 259 -3.78 9.95 10.74
C THR A 259 -3.51 10.93 9.62
N GLU A 260 -3.73 12.21 9.91
CA GLU A 260 -3.41 13.34 9.05
C GLU A 260 -2.75 14.44 9.88
N HIS A 261 -1.67 15.01 9.40
CA HIS A 261 -0.96 16.10 10.07
C HIS A 261 -0.11 16.92 9.09
N ASN A 262 0.44 18.01 9.58
CA ASN A 262 1.46 18.76 8.88
C ASN A 262 2.82 18.05 8.96
N GLU A 263 3.59 18.12 7.89
CA GLU A 263 4.99 17.74 7.85
C GLU A 263 5.92 18.96 8.02
N VAL A 264 7.23 18.70 8.10
CA VAL A 264 8.23 19.71 8.48
C VAL A 264 8.34 20.83 7.43
N ALA A 265 8.29 20.50 6.15
CA ALA A 265 8.41 21.51 5.11
C ALA A 265 7.13 22.35 4.97
N PRO A 266 7.24 23.66 4.64
CA PRO A 266 6.07 24.48 4.36
C PRO A 266 5.17 23.86 3.29
N ALA A 267 3.86 23.80 3.57
CA ALA A 267 2.83 23.19 2.71
C ALA A 267 2.98 21.67 2.50
N GLN A 268 3.74 21.01 3.33
CA GLN A 268 3.86 19.55 3.37
C GLN A 268 2.94 18.96 4.43
N HIS A 269 2.36 17.81 4.11
CA HIS A 269 1.40 17.08 4.94
C HIS A 269 1.62 15.58 4.78
N GLU A 270 1.06 14.80 5.69
CA GLU A 270 1.11 13.35 5.65
C GLU A 270 -0.27 12.72 5.91
N LEU A 271 -0.47 11.55 5.31
CA LEU A 271 -1.57 10.65 5.60
C LEU A 271 -0.99 9.28 5.93
N ALA A 272 -1.34 8.75 7.10
CA ALA A 272 -0.96 7.41 7.53
C ALA A 272 -2.21 6.51 7.66
N PRO A 273 -2.27 5.40 6.90
CA PRO A 273 -3.34 4.41 7.02
C PRO A 273 -3.00 3.39 8.12
N ILE A 274 -4.03 2.68 8.59
CA ILE A 274 -3.81 1.44 9.33
C ILE A 274 -3.27 0.39 8.34
N PHE A 275 -2.34 -0.45 8.79
CA PHE A 275 -1.75 -1.50 7.98
C PHE A 275 -2.78 -2.54 7.48
N SER A 276 -2.48 -3.13 6.34
CA SER A 276 -3.24 -4.25 5.77
C SER A 276 -2.29 -5.24 5.06
N ILE A 277 -2.85 -6.31 4.50
CA ILE A 277 -2.08 -7.25 3.67
C ILE A 277 -1.35 -6.47 2.58
N THR A 278 -0.09 -6.78 2.34
CA THR A 278 0.79 -5.97 1.48
C THR A 278 0.23 -5.74 0.07
N SER A 279 -0.39 -6.76 -0.56
CA SER A 279 -1.03 -6.60 -1.87
C SER A 279 -2.19 -5.60 -1.84
N VAL A 280 -3.03 -5.66 -0.82
CA VAL A 280 -4.16 -4.75 -0.61
C VAL A 280 -3.66 -3.35 -0.26
N ALA A 281 -2.67 -3.24 0.62
CA ALA A 281 -2.07 -1.95 0.99
C ALA A 281 -1.45 -1.23 -0.22
N THR A 282 -0.84 -1.99 -1.13
CA THR A 282 -0.29 -1.45 -2.37
C THR A 282 -1.38 -0.92 -3.29
N ASP A 283 -2.48 -1.67 -3.48
CA ASP A 283 -3.64 -1.20 -4.24
C ASP A 283 -4.25 0.07 -3.61
N HIS A 284 -4.44 0.05 -2.30
CA HIS A 284 -4.96 1.20 -1.54
C HIS A 284 -4.07 2.43 -1.66
N ASN A 285 -2.74 2.24 -1.64
CA ASN A 285 -1.82 3.36 -1.79
C ASN A 285 -1.89 4.00 -3.19
N GLN A 286 -2.05 3.21 -4.25
CA GLN A 286 -2.26 3.74 -5.60
C GLN A 286 -3.56 4.55 -5.68
N LEU A 287 -4.64 4.05 -5.11
CA LEU A 287 -5.92 4.76 -5.01
C LEU A 287 -5.77 6.05 -4.19
N THR A 288 -5.06 6.00 -3.06
CA THR A 288 -4.81 7.17 -2.21
C THR A 288 -4.09 8.26 -3.00
N MET A 289 -3.03 7.94 -3.72
CA MET A 289 -2.29 8.91 -4.54
C MET A 289 -3.15 9.51 -5.66
N GLU A 290 -4.02 8.70 -6.28
CA GLU A 290 -4.96 9.17 -7.29
C GLU A 290 -6.00 10.11 -6.68
N MET A 291 -6.62 9.70 -5.57
CA MET A 291 -7.64 10.49 -4.88
C MET A 291 -7.08 11.81 -4.33
N MET A 292 -5.86 11.83 -3.78
CA MET A 292 -5.19 13.06 -3.36
C MET A 292 -5.14 14.09 -4.48
N LYS A 293 -4.77 13.68 -5.69
CA LYS A 293 -4.73 14.59 -6.84
C LYS A 293 -6.12 15.10 -7.26
N LYS A 294 -7.11 14.20 -7.29
CA LYS A 294 -8.49 14.54 -7.68
C LYS A 294 -9.16 15.47 -6.68
N ILE A 295 -9.06 15.15 -5.39
CA ILE A 295 -9.70 15.93 -4.33
C ILE A 295 -9.04 17.29 -4.17
N ALA A 296 -7.70 17.39 -4.29
CA ALA A 296 -7.02 18.68 -4.21
C ALA A 296 -7.60 19.70 -5.21
N GLN A 297 -7.95 19.26 -6.41
CA GLN A 297 -8.53 20.13 -7.43
C GLN A 297 -9.90 20.69 -7.02
N ARG A 298 -10.73 19.93 -6.29
CA ARG A 298 -12.02 20.41 -5.77
C ARG A 298 -11.85 21.59 -4.82
N HIS A 299 -10.72 21.64 -4.12
CA HIS A 299 -10.37 22.70 -3.15
C HIS A 299 -9.49 23.81 -3.75
N GLY A 300 -9.33 23.84 -5.09
CA GLY A 300 -8.45 24.82 -5.76
C GLY A 300 -6.97 24.63 -5.38
N LEU A 301 -6.59 23.41 -5.04
CA LEU A 301 -5.23 22.98 -4.70
C LEU A 301 -4.69 22.01 -5.75
N VAL A 302 -3.37 21.82 -5.76
CA VAL A 302 -2.70 20.75 -6.49
C VAL A 302 -1.86 19.96 -5.50
N CYS A 303 -2.03 18.64 -5.49
CA CYS A 303 -1.23 17.72 -4.71
C CYS A 303 0.03 17.34 -5.50
N LEU A 304 1.20 17.69 -4.98
CA LEU A 304 2.48 17.29 -5.54
C LEU A 304 2.94 16.02 -4.87
N LEU A 305 3.14 15.02 -5.70
CA LEU A 305 3.64 13.71 -5.28
C LEU A 305 5.11 13.46 -5.70
N HIS A 306 5.83 14.42 -6.17
CA HIS A 306 7.27 14.35 -6.42
C HIS A 306 8.03 14.28 -5.07
N GLU A 307 9.09 13.49 -5.00
CA GLU A 307 9.84 13.26 -3.77
C GLU A 307 10.56 14.53 -3.26
N LYS A 308 10.94 15.41 -4.17
CA LYS A 308 11.61 16.69 -3.84
C LYS A 308 11.07 17.82 -4.72
N PRO A 309 9.85 18.31 -4.48
CA PRO A 309 9.28 19.36 -5.31
C PRO A 309 9.97 20.73 -5.10
N PHE A 310 10.56 20.96 -3.93
CA PHE A 310 11.20 22.22 -3.57
C PHE A 310 12.60 22.00 -3.02
N ALA A 311 13.59 22.68 -3.58
CA ALA A 311 14.96 22.65 -3.07
C ALA A 311 15.09 23.42 -1.74
N GLY A 312 15.97 22.97 -0.86
CA GLY A 312 16.31 23.66 0.39
C GLY A 312 15.32 23.45 1.56
N VAL A 313 14.30 22.60 1.39
CA VAL A 313 13.38 22.14 2.44
C VAL A 313 13.26 20.61 2.38
N ASN A 314 12.58 19.98 3.32
CA ASN A 314 12.36 18.53 3.29
C ASN A 314 11.68 18.06 2.01
N GLY A 315 11.93 16.84 1.64
CA GLY A 315 11.21 16.11 0.61
C GLY A 315 10.16 15.20 1.21
N SER A 316 9.37 14.55 0.34
CA SER A 316 8.37 13.60 0.74
C SER A 316 8.86 12.17 0.62
N GLY A 317 8.75 11.42 1.69
CA GLY A 317 9.01 9.99 1.76
C GLY A 317 7.74 9.15 1.72
N LYS A 318 7.95 7.84 1.88
CA LYS A 318 6.92 6.87 2.16
C LYS A 318 7.50 5.83 3.12
N HIS A 319 7.27 6.01 4.42
CA HIS A 319 7.66 5.01 5.39
C HIS A 319 6.75 3.78 5.25
N ASN A 320 7.33 2.61 5.22
CA ASN A 320 6.63 1.34 5.13
C ASN A 320 6.75 0.60 6.46
N ASN A 321 5.76 0.76 7.32
CA ASN A 321 5.66 0.00 8.58
C ASN A 321 5.15 -1.40 8.24
N TRP A 322 5.98 -2.43 8.35
CA TRP A 322 5.65 -3.77 7.89
C TRP A 322 5.86 -4.84 8.96
N SER A 323 5.16 -5.96 8.79
CA SER A 323 5.32 -7.14 9.61
C SER A 323 4.91 -8.41 8.83
N MET A 324 4.93 -9.57 9.51
CA MET A 324 4.49 -10.84 8.99
C MET A 324 3.57 -11.51 10.01
N SER A 325 2.41 -11.99 9.56
CA SER A 325 1.43 -12.62 10.43
C SER A 325 0.95 -13.95 9.86
N THR A 326 0.71 -14.92 10.74
CA THR A 326 0.09 -16.20 10.36
C THR A 326 -1.41 -16.00 10.07
N ASN A 327 -2.02 -16.98 9.39
CA ASN A 327 -3.46 -17.07 9.22
C ASN A 327 -4.23 -17.22 10.55
N THR A 328 -3.55 -17.47 11.65
CA THR A 328 -4.10 -17.52 13.01
C THR A 328 -3.90 -16.24 13.80
N GLY A 329 -3.35 -15.18 13.17
CA GLY A 329 -3.15 -13.86 13.77
C GLY A 329 -1.87 -13.69 14.59
N TYR A 330 -0.96 -14.68 14.59
CA TYR A 330 0.31 -14.56 15.28
C TYR A 330 1.30 -13.73 14.45
N ASN A 331 1.86 -12.67 15.05
CA ASN A 331 2.88 -11.82 14.44
C ASN A 331 4.28 -12.42 14.64
N LEU A 332 5.02 -12.66 13.57
CA LEU A 332 6.35 -13.25 13.60
C LEU A 332 7.43 -12.31 14.14
N LEU A 333 7.18 -11.00 14.05
CA LEU A 333 8.08 -9.96 14.55
C LEU A 333 7.64 -9.41 15.92
N ASP A 334 6.74 -10.10 16.60
CA ASP A 334 6.40 -9.79 17.99
C ASP A 334 7.50 -10.37 18.90
N PRO A 335 8.26 -9.51 19.59
CA PRO A 335 9.32 -9.97 20.50
C PRO A 335 8.79 -10.69 21.75
N GLY A 336 7.51 -10.51 22.08
CA GLY A 336 6.92 -10.95 23.34
C GLY A 336 7.43 -10.17 24.54
N ASP A 337 7.18 -10.70 25.74
CA ASP A 337 7.59 -10.04 27.00
C ASP A 337 9.10 -10.10 27.25
N ASP A 338 9.76 -11.14 26.72
CA ASP A 338 11.21 -11.32 26.84
C ASP A 338 11.82 -11.76 25.50
N PRO A 339 12.31 -10.79 24.73
CA PRO A 339 12.91 -11.04 23.41
C PRO A 339 14.12 -11.99 23.46
N ALA A 340 14.91 -11.97 24.54
CA ALA A 340 16.13 -12.77 24.67
C ALA A 340 15.83 -14.27 24.75
N THR A 341 14.68 -14.65 25.29
CA THR A 341 14.26 -16.06 25.41
C THR A 341 13.43 -16.55 24.22
N SER A 342 13.00 -15.65 23.33
CA SER A 342 12.20 -15.99 22.14
C SER A 342 13.09 -16.43 20.98
N ALA A 343 13.49 -17.69 20.95
CA ALA A 343 14.34 -18.23 19.88
C ALA A 343 13.72 -18.07 18.48
N GLN A 344 12.38 -18.15 18.37
CA GLN A 344 11.68 -17.94 17.10
C GLN A 344 11.82 -16.49 16.64
N PHE A 345 11.58 -15.51 17.53
CA PHE A 345 11.74 -14.09 17.21
C PHE A 345 13.19 -13.79 16.79
N MET A 346 14.17 -14.24 17.56
CA MET A 346 15.59 -14.02 17.28
C MET A 346 16.02 -14.64 15.94
N LEU A 347 15.51 -15.81 15.58
CA LEU A 347 15.77 -16.43 14.28
C LEU A 347 15.18 -15.58 13.13
N ILE A 348 13.93 -15.14 13.26
CA ILE A 348 13.28 -14.31 12.24
C ILE A 348 13.99 -12.95 12.11
N LEU A 349 14.31 -12.30 13.22
CA LEU A 349 15.07 -11.04 13.23
C LEU A 349 16.41 -11.20 12.51
N THR A 350 17.18 -12.22 12.86
CA THR A 350 18.50 -12.49 12.24
C THR A 350 18.35 -12.79 10.74
N ALA A 351 17.30 -13.50 10.33
CA ALA A 351 17.01 -13.75 8.91
C ALA A 351 16.71 -12.43 8.17
N VAL A 352 15.98 -11.49 8.78
CA VAL A 352 15.71 -10.17 8.21
C VAL A 352 17.00 -9.37 8.10
N ILE A 353 17.83 -9.32 9.16
CA ILE A 353 19.14 -8.63 9.14
C ILE A 353 20.00 -9.16 7.99
N LYS A 354 20.12 -10.48 7.90
CA LYS A 354 20.88 -11.13 6.82
C LYS A 354 20.33 -10.79 5.44
N ALA A 355 19.01 -10.82 5.25
CA ALA A 355 18.38 -10.50 3.97
C ALA A 355 18.61 -9.03 3.57
N VAL A 356 18.55 -8.11 4.51
CA VAL A 356 18.82 -6.68 4.27
C VAL A 356 20.27 -6.47 3.85
N ASP A 357 21.21 -7.14 4.48
CA ASP A 357 22.64 -7.07 4.14
C ASP A 357 22.92 -7.70 2.76
N GLU A 358 22.51 -8.95 2.55
CA GLU A 358 22.78 -9.68 1.30
C GLU A 358 22.09 -9.08 0.06
N TYR A 359 20.90 -8.47 0.24
CA TYR A 359 20.09 -7.91 -0.85
C TYR A 359 19.94 -6.39 -0.79
N ALA A 360 20.88 -5.70 -0.14
CA ALA A 360 20.89 -4.25 -0.05
C ALA A 360 20.83 -3.56 -1.43
N ASP A 361 21.46 -4.14 -2.45
CA ASP A 361 21.41 -3.62 -3.82
C ASP A 361 20.00 -3.68 -4.44
N LEU A 362 19.22 -4.73 -4.15
CA LEU A 362 17.83 -4.83 -4.59
C LEU A 362 16.94 -3.80 -3.91
N LEU A 363 17.13 -3.58 -2.60
CA LEU A 363 16.44 -2.52 -1.87
C LEU A 363 16.77 -1.15 -2.48
N ARG A 364 18.03 -0.89 -2.78
CA ARG A 364 18.47 0.34 -3.42
C ARG A 364 17.84 0.54 -4.80
N ILE A 365 17.83 -0.49 -5.65
CA ILE A 365 17.22 -0.43 -6.99
C ILE A 365 15.72 -0.17 -6.89
N SER A 366 15.01 -0.77 -5.93
CA SER A 366 13.57 -0.59 -5.77
C SER A 366 13.16 0.86 -5.52
N VAL A 367 14.05 1.67 -4.96
CA VAL A 367 13.81 3.08 -4.62
C VAL A 367 14.58 4.06 -5.51
N ALA A 368 15.40 3.57 -6.43
CA ALA A 368 16.18 4.41 -7.34
C ALA A 368 15.28 5.13 -8.35
N SER A 369 15.24 6.44 -8.27
CA SER A 369 14.60 7.33 -9.25
C SER A 369 15.25 8.71 -9.19
N ALA A 370 15.19 9.46 -10.30
CA ALA A 370 15.72 10.82 -10.34
C ALA A 370 15.07 11.73 -9.28
N GLY A 371 13.78 11.56 -9.03
CA GLY A 371 13.08 12.33 -7.99
C GLY A 371 13.62 12.01 -6.59
N ASN A 372 13.84 10.74 -6.28
CA ASN A 372 14.38 10.33 -4.99
C ASN A 372 15.86 10.74 -4.83
N ASP A 373 16.66 10.70 -5.89
CA ASP A 373 18.05 11.16 -5.85
C ASP A 373 18.18 12.65 -5.46
N HIS A 374 17.21 13.47 -5.86
CA HIS A 374 17.16 14.88 -5.42
C HIS A 374 16.85 15.03 -3.92
N ARG A 375 16.23 14.03 -3.31
CA ARG A 375 15.83 14.03 -1.90
C ARG A 375 16.94 13.50 -0.99
N LEU A 376 17.69 12.47 -1.43
CA LEU A 376 18.62 11.73 -0.59
C LEU A 376 19.71 12.59 0.02
N GLY A 377 20.05 12.29 1.30
CA GLY A 377 21.13 12.94 2.03
C GLY A 377 20.86 14.39 2.42
N ALA A 378 19.64 14.90 2.24
CA ALA A 378 19.26 16.26 2.56
C ALA A 378 18.08 16.30 3.55
N ASN A 379 18.19 17.13 4.59
CA ASN A 379 17.20 17.29 5.66
C ASN A 379 16.86 15.93 6.32
N GLU A 380 15.61 15.53 6.38
CA GLU A 380 15.18 14.25 6.98
C GLU A 380 15.39 13.03 6.09
N ALA A 381 15.79 13.22 4.84
CA ALA A 381 16.00 12.10 3.95
C ALA A 381 17.23 11.27 4.37
N PRO A 382 17.13 9.93 4.44
CA PRO A 382 18.25 9.09 4.77
C PRO A 382 19.36 9.21 3.72
N PRO A 383 20.63 8.95 4.09
CA PRO A 383 21.69 8.82 3.11
C PRO A 383 21.43 7.63 2.18
N ALA A 384 22.10 7.60 1.01
CA ALA A 384 21.95 6.49 0.05
C ALA A 384 22.65 5.19 0.52
N ILE A 385 22.63 4.90 1.79
CA ILE A 385 23.16 3.66 2.41
C ILE A 385 22.02 2.91 3.07
N ILE A 386 22.09 1.59 3.05
CA ILE A 386 21.17 0.70 3.74
C ILE A 386 21.76 0.33 5.09
N SER A 387 21.03 0.49 6.16
CA SER A 387 21.43 0.11 7.51
C SER A 387 20.21 -0.30 8.34
N MET A 388 20.45 -1.05 9.40
CA MET A 388 19.40 -1.43 10.37
C MET A 388 19.75 -0.86 11.74
N PHE A 389 18.75 -0.30 12.40
CA PHE A 389 18.83 0.17 13.78
C PHE A 389 17.88 -0.65 14.64
N LEU A 390 18.41 -1.36 15.62
CA LEU A 390 17.67 -2.28 16.47
C LEU A 390 17.23 -1.67 17.80
N GLY A 391 17.76 -0.50 18.14
CA GLY A 391 17.65 0.08 19.47
C GLY A 391 18.61 -0.56 20.47
N ASP A 392 18.69 0.03 21.66
CA ASP A 392 19.71 -0.35 22.66
C ASP A 392 19.51 -1.78 23.19
N GLU A 393 18.27 -2.17 23.47
CA GLU A 393 17.95 -3.46 24.09
C GLU A 393 18.18 -4.63 23.12
N LEU A 394 17.64 -4.59 21.90
CA LEU A 394 17.88 -5.65 20.92
C LEU A 394 19.35 -5.72 20.50
N SER A 395 20.03 -4.58 20.39
CA SER A 395 21.48 -4.58 20.13
C SER A 395 22.26 -5.27 21.25
N ALA A 396 21.90 -5.01 22.52
CA ALA A 396 22.53 -5.67 23.66
C ALA A 396 22.25 -7.19 23.68
N ILE A 397 21.03 -7.61 23.32
CA ILE A 397 20.67 -9.03 23.22
C ILE A 397 21.49 -9.70 22.10
N VAL A 398 21.55 -9.10 20.91
CA VAL A 398 22.31 -9.66 19.78
C VAL A 398 23.80 -9.76 20.12
N ASN A 399 24.37 -8.72 20.74
CA ASN A 399 25.78 -8.75 21.17
C ASN A 399 26.04 -9.84 22.22
N ALA A 400 25.12 -10.03 23.18
CA ALA A 400 25.24 -11.09 24.17
C ALA A 400 25.25 -12.48 23.52
N PHE A 401 24.40 -12.72 22.52
CA PHE A 401 24.42 -13.96 21.75
C PHE A 401 25.73 -14.14 20.96
N GLU A 402 26.24 -13.09 20.31
CA GLU A 402 27.50 -13.16 19.58
C GLU A 402 28.70 -13.45 20.49
N GLU A 403 28.70 -12.90 21.70
CA GLU A 403 29.75 -13.10 22.70
C GLU A 403 29.53 -14.36 23.57
N GLU A 404 28.50 -15.17 23.32
CA GLU A 404 28.10 -16.34 24.12
C GLU A 404 27.93 -16.02 25.62
N LYS A 405 27.41 -14.85 25.94
CA LYS A 405 27.16 -14.37 27.31
C LYS A 405 25.67 -14.41 27.64
N GLU A 406 25.36 -14.54 28.93
CA GLU A 406 23.99 -14.31 29.40
C GLU A 406 23.60 -12.83 29.23
N TYR A 407 22.42 -12.59 28.64
CA TYR A 407 21.85 -11.26 28.61
C TYR A 407 21.19 -10.93 29.94
N CYS A 408 21.59 -9.80 30.55
CA CYS A 408 20.91 -9.24 31.71
C CYS A 408 20.02 -8.10 31.25
N ALA A 409 18.70 -8.23 31.40
CA ALA A 409 17.75 -7.18 31.06
C ALA A 409 18.07 -5.90 31.84
N SER A 410 18.06 -4.76 31.16
CA SER A 410 18.14 -3.46 31.80
C SER A 410 16.86 -3.20 32.60
N GLU A 411 16.98 -2.52 33.76
CA GLU A 411 15.80 -2.09 34.51
C GLU A 411 14.94 -1.17 33.64
N LYS A 412 13.64 -1.50 33.53
CA LYS A 412 12.68 -0.62 32.87
C LYS A 412 12.50 0.64 33.74
N HIS A 413 12.93 1.77 33.20
CA HIS A 413 12.73 3.07 33.85
C HIS A 413 11.50 3.75 33.30
N ASP A 414 10.63 4.22 34.19
CA ASP A 414 9.53 5.10 33.80
C ASP A 414 10.10 6.45 33.33
N LEU A 415 9.46 7.01 32.29
CA LEU A 415 9.77 8.36 31.86
C LEU A 415 9.29 9.34 32.90
N GLU A 416 10.25 10.03 33.55
CA GLU A 416 9.96 11.09 34.53
C GLU A 416 9.79 12.44 33.84
N ILE A 417 8.53 12.88 33.72
CA ILE A 417 8.21 14.20 33.14
C ILE A 417 8.38 15.31 34.19
N GLY A 418 8.54 14.94 35.47
CA GLY A 418 8.72 15.89 36.56
C GLY A 418 7.43 16.60 37.02
N VAL A 419 6.27 16.15 36.58
CA VAL A 419 4.95 16.72 36.92
C VAL A 419 4.06 15.63 37.49
N SER A 420 3.66 15.76 38.73
CA SER A 420 2.95 14.71 39.50
C SER A 420 1.58 14.34 38.97
N VAL A 421 0.88 15.24 38.26
CA VAL A 421 -0.47 15.01 37.69
C VAL A 421 -0.45 14.30 36.35
N LEU A 422 0.71 14.18 35.71
CA LEU A 422 0.84 13.48 34.44
C LEU A 422 1.03 11.98 34.68
N PRO A 423 0.45 11.13 33.82
CA PRO A 423 0.63 9.69 33.94
C PRO A 423 2.09 9.30 33.75
N LYS A 424 2.55 8.36 34.55
CA LYS A 424 3.85 7.72 34.35
C LYS A 424 3.67 6.58 33.34
N PHE A 425 4.63 6.41 32.44
CA PHE A 425 4.67 5.29 31.50
C PHE A 425 6.10 4.83 31.28
N PRO A 426 6.33 3.55 31.02
CA PRO A 426 7.66 3.03 30.77
C PRO A 426 8.24 3.62 29.48
N LYS A 427 9.54 3.91 29.49
CA LYS A 427 10.28 4.25 28.27
C LYS A 427 10.31 3.00 27.39
N ASP A 428 9.66 3.07 26.24
CA ASP A 428 9.64 1.97 25.27
C ASP A 428 10.97 1.92 24.51
N ASN A 429 11.69 0.83 24.64
CA ASN A 429 12.97 0.59 23.96
C ASN A 429 12.86 -0.37 22.78
N LEU A 430 11.67 -0.95 22.53
CA LEU A 430 11.45 -2.02 21.55
C LEU A 430 10.42 -1.68 20.46
N SER A 431 9.97 -0.43 20.41
CA SER A 431 8.80 -0.09 19.61
C SER A 431 8.97 -0.34 18.12
N LEU A 432 10.16 -0.13 17.56
CA LEU A 432 10.40 -0.28 16.10
C LEU A 432 11.85 -0.68 15.81
N ILE A 433 12.01 -1.57 14.83
CA ILE A 433 13.28 -1.84 14.15
C ILE A 433 13.31 -0.99 12.88
N HIS A 434 14.31 -0.12 12.76
CA HIS A 434 14.43 0.76 11.60
C HIS A 434 15.38 0.18 10.57
N ILE A 435 14.90 0.02 9.33
CA ILE A 435 15.72 -0.21 8.17
C ILE A 435 15.85 1.14 7.47
N SER A 436 17.06 1.71 7.52
CA SER A 436 17.35 2.96 6.82
C SER A 436 17.56 2.66 5.34
N GLU A 437 16.54 2.90 4.55
CA GLU A 437 16.58 2.81 3.09
C GLU A 437 16.06 4.12 2.49
N PRO A 438 16.53 4.50 1.28
CA PRO A 438 15.99 5.67 0.59
C PRO A 438 14.60 5.36 0.06
N THR A 439 13.58 5.51 0.89
CA THR A 439 12.20 5.17 0.58
C THR A 439 11.67 5.93 -0.64
N ARG A 440 11.01 5.20 -1.52
CA ARG A 440 10.45 5.70 -2.77
C ARG A 440 8.96 6.01 -2.64
N ARG A 441 8.51 7.01 -3.38
CA ARG A 441 7.13 7.43 -3.42
C ARG A 441 6.20 6.59 -4.31
N ARG A 442 6.76 5.85 -5.25
CA ARG A 442 6.01 4.94 -6.11
C ARG A 442 6.15 3.53 -5.55
N GLY A 443 5.10 3.07 -4.89
CA GLY A 443 5.01 1.70 -4.39
C GLY A 443 4.79 0.71 -5.51
#